data_4b7bdd5501c982fb9a73daecd09074e3
#
_entry.id   4b7bdd5501c982fb9a73daecd09074e3
#
_cell.length_a   1.000
_cell.length_b   1.000
_cell.length_c   1.000
_cell.angle_alpha   90.00
_cell.angle_beta   90.00
_cell.angle_gamma   90.00
#
_symmetry.space_group_name_H-M   'P 1'
#
loop_
_entity.id
_entity.type
_entity.pdbx_description
1 polymer ?
#
loop_
_entity_poly.entity_id
_entity_poly.type
_entity_poly.pdbx_seq_one_letter_code
_entity_poly.pdbx_strand_id
1 'polypeptide(L)'
;YDWKNRLGLSANMAANMEENGIKISFVGDDPVLGYKKFGVNNDNYIFLAEDNRVSANLKMKASDGTGLQIYTNDANEDALQDITLSVNKLNLDDIFALLPFTPNMTGVLDGDFHAIQTKDELSLSSTLQVANMIYEGCKMGTVGTEFTYMPKYDGSHYVDGVLMQNGEEVCTLTGTYISEGDGHLDASLGLDHTPLSLVNGFIPEQLFGLKGYGEGGLTIKGSLTKPEVNG
;
A
#
# COMPACT_ATOMS: atom_id res chain seq x y z
N TYR A 1 -24.05 -8.52 4.03
CA TYR A 1 -24.74 -7.64 4.99
C TYR A 1 -24.12 -7.82 6.37
N ASP A 2 -23.97 -6.72 7.12
CA ASP A 2 -23.54 -6.75 8.51
C ASP A 2 -24.73 -7.08 9.47
N TRP A 3 -24.45 -7.14 10.77
CA TRP A 3 -25.47 -7.42 11.80
C TRP A 3 -26.58 -6.33 11.93
N LYS A 4 -26.36 -5.14 11.36
CA LYS A 4 -27.37 -4.06 11.21
C LYS A 4 -28.11 -4.12 9.88
N ASN A 5 -27.92 -5.18 9.11
CA ASN A 5 -28.49 -5.38 7.77
C ASN A 5 -28.06 -4.29 6.76
N ARG A 6 -26.83 -3.73 6.92
CA ARG A 6 -26.26 -2.82 5.93
C ARG A 6 -25.45 -3.61 4.92
N LEU A 7 -25.56 -3.24 3.65
CA LEU A 7 -24.81 -3.86 2.57
C LEU A 7 -23.36 -3.36 2.57
N GLY A 8 -22.42 -4.21 2.97
CA GLY A 8 -21.00 -3.86 3.08
C GLY A 8 -20.22 -3.99 1.78
N LEU A 9 -20.57 -4.99 0.97
CA LEU A 9 -19.93 -5.29 -0.33
C LEU A 9 -20.96 -5.79 -1.32
N SER A 10 -20.97 -5.23 -2.53
CA SER A 10 -21.71 -5.70 -3.69
C SER A 10 -21.07 -5.20 -4.97
N ALA A 11 -20.92 -6.05 -5.95
CA ALA A 11 -20.42 -5.69 -7.26
C ALA A 11 -21.00 -6.61 -8.33
N ASN A 12 -21.44 -6.01 -9.43
CA ASN A 12 -21.81 -6.71 -10.64
C ASN A 12 -20.71 -6.52 -11.66
N MET A 13 -20.10 -7.60 -12.13
CA MET A 13 -19.00 -7.57 -13.08
C MET A 13 -19.27 -8.49 -14.26
N ALA A 14 -18.85 -8.06 -15.44
CA ALA A 14 -18.78 -8.86 -16.64
C ALA A 14 -17.33 -9.19 -16.95
N ALA A 15 -17.04 -10.44 -17.28
CA ALA A 15 -15.74 -10.88 -17.78
C ALA A 15 -15.92 -11.37 -19.22
N ASN A 16 -15.18 -10.77 -20.14
CA ASN A 16 -15.20 -11.10 -21.56
C ASN A 16 -13.81 -11.57 -22.00
N MET A 17 -13.77 -12.70 -22.70
CA MET A 17 -12.55 -13.14 -23.37
C MET A 17 -12.34 -12.27 -24.61
N GLU A 18 -11.16 -11.69 -24.73
CA GLU A 18 -10.67 -10.97 -25.91
C GLU A 18 -9.48 -11.72 -26.52
N GLU A 19 -8.98 -11.29 -27.68
CA GLU A 19 -7.97 -12.03 -28.47
C GLU A 19 -6.71 -12.37 -27.67
N ASN A 20 -6.29 -11.49 -26.73
CA ASN A 20 -5.04 -11.65 -25.98
C ASN A 20 -5.23 -11.57 -24.46
N GLY A 21 -6.41 -11.88 -23.93
CA GLY A 21 -6.64 -11.82 -22.51
C GLY A 21 -8.10 -11.74 -22.07
N ILE A 22 -8.30 -11.26 -20.85
CA ILE A 22 -9.61 -11.16 -20.22
C ILE A 22 -9.87 -9.72 -19.84
N LYS A 23 -10.99 -9.17 -20.34
CA LYS A 23 -11.49 -7.86 -19.96
C LYS A 23 -12.59 -7.99 -18.91
N ILE A 24 -12.38 -7.35 -17.75
CA ILE A 24 -13.32 -7.29 -16.65
C ILE A 24 -13.86 -5.87 -16.55
N SER A 25 -15.16 -5.69 -16.44
CA SER A 25 -15.82 -4.39 -16.28
C SER A 25 -16.94 -4.46 -15.25
N PHE A 26 -17.13 -3.38 -14.51
CA PHE A 26 -18.34 -3.20 -13.68
C PHE A 26 -19.50 -2.89 -14.60
N VAL A 27 -20.63 -3.56 -14.37
CA VAL A 27 -21.84 -3.46 -15.17
C VAL A 27 -23.10 -3.36 -14.29
N GLY A 28 -24.13 -2.73 -14.80
CA GLY A 28 -25.42 -2.60 -14.10
C GLY A 28 -25.37 -1.60 -12.93
N ASP A 29 -25.77 -2.06 -11.74
CA ASP A 29 -25.84 -1.19 -10.57
C ASP A 29 -24.46 -0.81 -10.04
N ASP A 30 -24.34 0.41 -9.51
CA ASP A 30 -23.13 0.90 -8.88
C ASP A 30 -22.67 -0.01 -7.73
N PRO A 31 -21.37 -0.36 -7.65
CA PRO A 31 -20.86 -1.21 -6.60
C PRO A 31 -20.93 -0.54 -5.22
N VAL A 32 -21.03 -1.38 -4.20
CA VAL A 32 -20.92 -0.99 -2.79
C VAL A 32 -19.64 -1.57 -2.22
N LEU A 33 -18.83 -0.72 -1.57
CA LEU A 33 -17.62 -1.11 -0.85
C LEU A 33 -17.54 -0.29 0.44
N GLY A 34 -17.31 -0.95 1.59
CA GLY A 34 -17.24 -0.26 2.88
C GLY A 34 -18.52 0.48 3.20
N TYR A 35 -19.69 -0.14 2.92
CA TYR A 35 -21.02 0.45 3.11
C TYR A 35 -21.31 1.70 2.26
N LYS A 36 -20.43 2.06 1.32
CA LYS A 36 -20.59 3.21 0.43
C LYS A 36 -20.85 2.76 -1.00
N LYS A 37 -21.75 3.44 -1.66
CA LYS A 37 -22.06 3.25 -3.06
C LYS A 37 -21.12 4.12 -3.90
N PHE A 38 -20.49 3.52 -4.94
CA PHE A 38 -19.54 4.20 -5.82
C PHE A 38 -20.11 4.30 -7.24
N GLY A 39 -20.19 5.51 -7.77
CA GLY A 39 -20.36 5.69 -9.21
C GLY A 39 -19.08 5.26 -9.95
N VAL A 40 -19.23 4.56 -11.05
CA VAL A 40 -18.13 4.05 -11.87
C VAL A 40 -18.14 4.73 -13.24
N ASN A 41 -16.98 5.01 -13.83
CA ASN A 41 -16.89 5.55 -15.19
C ASN A 41 -17.50 4.57 -16.21
N ASN A 42 -18.12 5.10 -17.27
CA ASN A 42 -18.86 4.30 -18.26
C ASN A 42 -17.96 3.37 -19.10
N ASP A 43 -16.72 3.81 -19.33
CA ASP A 43 -15.69 3.09 -20.10
C ASP A 43 -14.72 2.32 -19.20
N ASN A 44 -15.19 1.90 -18.03
CA ASN A 44 -14.37 1.20 -17.06
C ASN A 44 -13.95 -0.18 -17.55
N TYR A 45 -12.72 -0.53 -17.27
CA TYR A 45 -12.19 -1.87 -17.48
C TYR A 45 -10.92 -2.14 -16.68
N ILE A 46 -10.66 -3.43 -16.45
CA ILE A 46 -9.37 -4.02 -16.11
C ILE A 46 -9.15 -5.12 -17.13
N PHE A 47 -8.06 -5.06 -17.88
CA PHE A 47 -7.68 -6.06 -18.85
C PHE A 47 -6.45 -6.81 -18.37
N LEU A 48 -6.56 -8.13 -18.29
CA LEU A 48 -5.50 -9.06 -17.91
C LEU A 48 -5.01 -9.74 -19.18
N ALA A 49 -3.84 -9.33 -19.68
CA ALA A 49 -3.25 -9.90 -20.88
C ALA A 49 -2.61 -11.27 -20.61
N GLU A 50 -2.51 -12.11 -21.63
CA GLU A 50 -1.88 -13.44 -21.55
C GLU A 50 -0.39 -13.39 -21.18
N ASP A 51 0.29 -12.29 -21.48
CA ASP A 51 1.68 -12.03 -21.12
C ASP A 51 1.87 -11.45 -19.71
N ASN A 52 0.83 -11.55 -18.87
CA ASN A 52 0.76 -11.05 -17.49
C ASN A 52 0.76 -9.52 -17.35
N ARG A 53 0.60 -8.77 -18.43
CA ARG A 53 0.42 -7.32 -18.36
C ARG A 53 -1.02 -6.98 -17.95
N VAL A 54 -1.16 -5.87 -17.26
CA VAL A 54 -2.44 -5.34 -16.83
C VAL A 54 -2.63 -3.94 -17.42
N SER A 55 -3.73 -3.72 -18.10
CA SER A 55 -4.16 -2.36 -18.44
C SER A 55 -5.51 -2.06 -17.80
N ALA A 56 -5.73 -0.82 -17.41
CA ALA A 56 -6.93 -0.46 -16.68
C ALA A 56 -7.36 0.99 -16.93
N ASN A 57 -8.65 1.20 -16.87
CA ASN A 57 -9.30 2.50 -16.78
C ASN A 57 -10.51 2.39 -15.86
N LEU A 58 -10.28 2.30 -14.57
CA LEU A 58 -11.34 2.19 -13.57
C LEU A 58 -11.29 3.40 -12.64
N LYS A 59 -12.41 4.14 -12.54
CA LYS A 59 -12.59 5.22 -11.57
C LYS A 59 -13.88 4.98 -10.80
N MET A 60 -13.75 4.85 -9.50
CA MET A 60 -14.87 4.69 -8.56
C MET A 60 -14.90 5.91 -7.63
N LYS A 61 -16.05 6.55 -7.51
CA LYS A 61 -16.22 7.72 -6.65
C LYS A 61 -17.54 7.68 -5.89
N ALA A 62 -17.46 7.79 -4.57
CA ALA A 62 -18.63 7.92 -3.70
C ALA A 62 -19.04 9.39 -3.53
N SER A 63 -20.24 9.63 -3.02
CA SER A 63 -20.82 10.96 -2.83
C SER A 63 -20.07 11.83 -1.82
N ASP A 64 -19.37 11.20 -0.86
CA ASP A 64 -18.56 11.89 0.16
C ASP A 64 -17.14 12.23 -0.31
N GLY A 65 -16.81 11.91 -1.57
CA GLY A 65 -15.51 12.14 -2.17
C GLY A 65 -14.52 10.98 -2.00
N THR A 66 -14.89 9.89 -1.31
CA THR A 66 -14.09 8.66 -1.30
C THR A 66 -13.91 8.17 -2.73
N GLY A 67 -12.69 7.83 -3.12
CA GLY A 67 -12.36 7.39 -4.48
C GLY A 67 -11.36 6.25 -4.51
N LEU A 68 -11.51 5.42 -5.53
CA LEU A 68 -10.55 4.38 -5.93
C LEU A 68 -10.35 4.49 -7.44
N GLN A 69 -9.11 4.49 -7.90
CA GLN A 69 -8.79 4.52 -9.31
C GLN A 69 -7.70 3.50 -9.62
N ILE A 70 -7.86 2.78 -10.72
CA ILE A 70 -6.81 1.97 -11.32
C ILE A 70 -6.72 2.39 -12.77
N TYR A 71 -5.55 2.83 -13.19
CA TYR A 71 -5.34 3.28 -14.56
C TYR A 71 -3.95 2.98 -15.07
N THR A 72 -3.85 2.78 -16.37
CA THR A 72 -2.60 2.61 -17.10
C THR A 72 -2.22 3.94 -17.74
N ASN A 73 -0.95 4.30 -17.68
CA ASN A 73 -0.39 5.46 -18.36
C ASN A 73 0.28 5.04 -19.67
N ASP A 74 -0.44 5.19 -20.77
CA ASP A 74 0.03 4.83 -22.10
C ASP A 74 0.99 5.86 -22.73
N ALA A 75 1.28 6.96 -22.03
CA ALA A 75 2.18 8.01 -22.54
C ALA A 75 3.66 7.66 -22.42
N ASN A 76 4.01 6.63 -21.66
CA ASN A 76 5.39 6.16 -21.51
C ASN A 76 5.68 5.06 -22.54
N GLU A 77 6.23 5.44 -23.69
CA GLU A 77 6.52 4.52 -24.81
C GLU A 77 7.59 3.46 -24.46
N ASP A 78 8.45 3.72 -23.48
CA ASP A 78 9.51 2.79 -23.04
C ASP A 78 9.01 1.77 -22.01
N ALA A 79 7.85 2.01 -21.40
CA ALA A 79 7.28 1.11 -20.41
C ALA A 79 6.55 -0.05 -21.09
N LEU A 80 6.84 -1.26 -20.63
CA LEU A 80 6.04 -2.45 -20.93
C LEU A 80 4.74 -2.43 -20.12
N GLN A 81 4.79 -1.87 -18.93
CA GLN A 81 3.66 -1.64 -18.05
C GLN A 81 3.90 -0.39 -17.19
N ASP A 82 2.89 0.46 -17.09
CA ASP A 82 2.85 1.63 -16.22
C ASP A 82 1.43 1.74 -15.65
N ILE A 83 1.24 1.28 -14.41
CA ILE A 83 -0.07 1.19 -13.78
C ILE A 83 -0.06 1.88 -12.42
N THR A 84 -1.11 2.63 -12.14
CA THR A 84 -1.31 3.31 -10.87
C THR A 84 -2.62 2.86 -10.22
N LEU A 85 -2.57 2.56 -8.93
CA LEU A 85 -3.73 2.44 -8.04
C LEU A 85 -3.74 3.64 -7.11
N SER A 86 -4.77 4.49 -7.24
CA SER A 86 -4.98 5.65 -6.37
C SER A 86 -6.13 5.41 -5.40
N VAL A 87 -5.92 5.82 -4.16
CA VAL A 87 -6.92 5.79 -3.09
C VAL A 87 -7.10 7.20 -2.55
N ASN A 88 -8.34 7.65 -2.43
CA ASN A 88 -8.66 8.98 -1.92
C ASN A 88 -9.72 8.89 -0.83
N LYS A 89 -9.44 9.46 0.33
CA LYS A 89 -10.35 9.56 1.49
C LYS A 89 -10.99 8.22 1.90
N LEU A 90 -10.24 7.12 1.82
CA LEU A 90 -10.75 5.81 2.21
C LEU A 90 -10.74 5.68 3.73
N ASN A 91 -11.93 5.52 4.33
CA ASN A 91 -12.04 5.26 5.76
C ASN A 91 -11.66 3.81 6.06
N LEU A 92 -10.61 3.62 6.85
CA LEU A 92 -10.10 2.30 7.20
C LEU A 92 -11.08 1.49 8.05
N ASP A 93 -11.87 2.16 8.91
CA ASP A 93 -12.91 1.49 9.72
C ASP A 93 -13.92 0.76 8.85
N ASP A 94 -14.35 1.40 7.74
CA ASP A 94 -15.35 0.85 6.83
C ASP A 94 -14.83 -0.39 6.09
N ILE A 95 -13.52 -0.40 5.77
CA ILE A 95 -12.88 -1.52 5.06
C ILE A 95 -12.56 -2.66 6.02
N PHE A 96 -11.97 -2.37 7.16
CA PHE A 96 -11.59 -3.40 8.13
C PHE A 96 -12.81 -4.08 8.76
N ALA A 97 -13.94 -3.39 8.87
CA ALA A 97 -15.19 -4.00 9.29
C ALA A 97 -15.71 -5.11 8.34
N LEU A 98 -15.20 -5.18 7.10
CA LEU A 98 -15.55 -6.23 6.13
C LEU A 98 -14.61 -7.43 6.19
N LEU A 99 -13.43 -7.29 6.80
CA LEU A 99 -12.39 -8.30 6.81
C LEU A 99 -12.34 -9.01 8.16
N PRO A 100 -12.19 -10.33 8.19
CA PRO A 100 -11.90 -11.05 9.42
C PRO A 100 -10.42 -10.85 9.80
N PHE A 101 -10.14 -10.77 11.08
CA PHE A 101 -8.75 -10.75 11.61
C PHE A 101 -7.92 -9.54 11.14
N THR A 102 -8.49 -8.35 11.24
CA THR A 102 -7.74 -7.10 11.02
C THR A 102 -7.22 -6.53 12.33
N PRO A 103 -6.12 -5.77 12.31
CA PRO A 103 -5.71 -4.97 13.44
C PRO A 103 -6.76 -3.92 13.77
N ASN A 104 -6.83 -3.49 15.01
CA ASN A 104 -7.68 -2.37 15.40
C ASN A 104 -7.03 -1.06 14.94
N MET A 105 -7.29 -0.70 13.69
CA MET A 105 -6.73 0.48 13.04
C MET A 105 -7.84 1.33 12.44
N THR A 106 -7.80 2.62 12.72
CA THR A 106 -8.73 3.62 12.21
C THR A 106 -7.98 4.78 11.57
N GLY A 107 -8.65 5.55 10.75
CA GLY A 107 -8.11 6.71 10.07
C GLY A 107 -8.59 6.81 8.62
N VAL A 108 -8.15 7.87 7.95
CA VAL A 108 -8.50 8.12 6.55
C VAL A 108 -7.26 7.97 5.69
N LEU A 109 -7.28 6.99 4.79
CA LEU A 109 -6.19 6.67 3.87
C LEU A 109 -6.33 7.46 2.57
N ASP A 110 -5.27 8.13 2.21
CA ASP A 110 -5.01 8.71 0.89
C ASP A 110 -3.68 8.19 0.36
N GLY A 111 -3.55 8.02 -0.95
CA GLY A 111 -2.25 7.72 -1.55
C GLY A 111 -2.31 6.94 -2.85
N ASP A 112 -1.13 6.68 -3.37
CA ASP A 112 -0.91 6.04 -4.66
C ASP A 112 0.06 4.88 -4.53
N PHE A 113 -0.20 3.81 -5.30
CA PHE A 113 0.71 2.72 -5.60
C PHE A 113 0.98 2.76 -7.09
N HIS A 114 2.24 2.76 -7.46
CA HIS A 114 2.67 2.84 -8.84
C HIS A 114 3.63 1.70 -9.18
N ALA A 115 3.37 1.03 -10.30
CA ALA A 115 4.21 -0.03 -10.84
C ALA A 115 4.62 0.32 -12.27
N ILE A 116 5.92 0.47 -12.49
CA ILE A 116 6.51 0.64 -13.82
C ILE A 116 7.40 -0.56 -14.12
N GLN A 117 7.19 -1.16 -15.26
CA GLN A 117 8.05 -2.20 -15.81
C GLN A 117 8.56 -1.77 -17.19
N THR A 118 9.86 -1.79 -17.35
CA THR A 118 10.55 -1.65 -18.64
C THR A 118 11.15 -3.00 -19.06
N LYS A 119 11.91 -3.02 -20.13
CA LYS A 119 12.67 -4.23 -20.54
C LYS A 119 13.76 -4.60 -19.53
N ASP A 120 14.28 -3.61 -18.82
CA ASP A 120 15.47 -3.74 -17.99
C ASP A 120 15.20 -3.60 -16.49
N GLU A 121 14.00 -3.16 -16.09
CA GLU A 121 13.72 -2.84 -14.70
C GLU A 121 12.22 -2.96 -14.36
N LEU A 122 11.95 -3.41 -13.14
CA LEU A 122 10.65 -3.26 -12.47
C LEU A 122 10.84 -2.31 -11.28
N SER A 123 9.97 -1.33 -11.14
CA SER A 123 9.91 -0.43 -9.99
C SER A 123 8.51 -0.40 -9.44
N LEU A 124 8.38 -0.62 -8.14
CA LEU A 124 7.15 -0.44 -7.39
C LEU A 124 7.36 0.71 -6.41
N SER A 125 6.51 1.69 -6.44
CA SER A 125 6.56 2.82 -5.49
C SER A 125 5.19 3.08 -4.89
N SER A 126 5.18 3.67 -3.70
CA SER A 126 3.96 4.10 -3.06
C SER A 126 4.19 5.38 -2.26
N THR A 127 3.18 6.23 -2.24
CA THR A 127 3.09 7.39 -1.34
C THR A 127 1.74 7.28 -0.64
N LEU A 128 1.77 6.99 0.66
CA LEU A 128 0.57 6.74 1.45
C LEU A 128 0.51 7.69 2.64
N GLN A 129 -0.68 8.10 3.02
CA GLN A 129 -0.92 8.86 4.23
C GLN A 129 -2.21 8.38 4.91
N VAL A 130 -2.15 8.16 6.21
CA VAL A 130 -3.31 7.90 7.05
C VAL A 130 -3.50 9.06 8.01
N ALA A 131 -4.51 9.87 7.76
CA ALA A 131 -4.86 10.99 8.64
C ALA A 131 -5.61 10.49 9.87
N ASN A 132 -5.32 11.09 11.04
CA ASN A 132 -5.92 10.75 12.33
C ASN A 132 -5.83 9.24 12.66
N MET A 133 -4.69 8.64 12.37
CA MET A 133 -4.47 7.21 12.60
C MET A 133 -4.52 6.87 14.09
N ILE A 134 -5.29 5.84 14.40
CA ILE A 134 -5.24 5.15 15.70
C ILE A 134 -4.91 3.69 15.37
N TYR A 135 -3.90 3.14 16.04
CA TYR A 135 -3.50 1.75 15.87
C TYR A 135 -3.42 1.07 17.23
N GLU A 136 -4.16 -0.02 17.42
CA GLU A 136 -4.28 -0.76 18.69
C GLU A 136 -4.52 0.17 19.90
N GLY A 137 -5.41 1.16 19.73
CA GLY A 137 -5.73 2.15 20.76
C GLY A 137 -4.74 3.31 20.91
N CYS A 138 -3.57 3.24 20.26
CA CYS A 138 -2.55 4.29 20.30
C CYS A 138 -2.81 5.36 19.23
N LYS A 139 -2.89 6.62 19.63
CA LYS A 139 -3.04 7.75 18.71
C LYS A 139 -1.71 8.03 18.03
N MET A 140 -1.64 7.79 16.73
CA MET A 140 -0.45 7.97 15.91
C MET A 140 -0.38 9.35 15.22
N GLY A 141 -1.51 10.07 15.14
CA GLY A 141 -1.60 11.32 14.38
C GLY A 141 -1.76 11.06 12.89
N THR A 142 -1.18 11.90 12.06
CA THR A 142 -1.10 11.66 10.61
C THR A 142 0.21 10.94 10.31
N VAL A 143 0.10 9.70 9.85
CA VAL A 143 1.26 8.87 9.49
C VAL A 143 1.33 8.76 7.98
N GLY A 144 2.48 9.07 7.41
CA GLY A 144 2.76 8.97 5.98
C GLY A 144 3.95 8.06 5.71
N THR A 145 4.00 7.50 4.52
CA THR A 145 5.14 6.72 4.04
C THR A 145 5.33 6.93 2.55
N GLU A 146 6.57 7.09 2.16
CA GLU A 146 7.03 6.94 0.79
C GLU A 146 7.89 5.69 0.72
N PHE A 147 7.70 4.89 -0.31
CA PHE A 147 8.36 3.60 -0.42
C PHE A 147 8.67 3.29 -1.87
N THR A 148 9.86 2.76 -2.13
CA THR A 148 10.29 2.25 -3.43
C THR A 148 10.89 0.86 -3.26
N TYR A 149 10.50 -0.06 -4.14
CA TYR A 149 11.04 -1.40 -4.22
C TYR A 149 11.41 -1.71 -5.67
N MET A 150 12.64 -2.16 -5.88
CA MET A 150 13.18 -2.49 -7.20
C MET A 150 13.87 -3.85 -7.15
N PRO A 151 13.22 -4.92 -7.62
CA PRO A 151 13.90 -6.18 -7.91
C PRO A 151 14.82 -6.00 -9.12
N LYS A 152 16.05 -6.48 -9.02
CA LYS A 152 17.05 -6.43 -10.07
C LYS A 152 17.21 -7.80 -10.74
N TYR A 153 17.66 -7.82 -11.97
CA TYR A 153 17.86 -9.08 -12.72
C TYR A 153 18.98 -9.98 -12.18
N ASP A 154 19.87 -9.43 -11.38
CA ASP A 154 20.94 -10.19 -10.69
C ASP A 154 20.47 -10.89 -9.42
N GLY A 155 19.15 -10.90 -9.16
CA GLY A 155 18.55 -11.49 -7.96
C GLY A 155 18.66 -10.63 -6.72
N SER A 156 19.22 -9.42 -6.83
CA SER A 156 19.16 -8.44 -5.74
C SER A 156 17.83 -7.66 -5.74
N HIS A 157 17.44 -7.20 -4.57
CA HIS A 157 16.23 -6.39 -4.36
C HIS A 157 16.63 -5.14 -3.59
N TYR A 158 16.30 -3.99 -4.12
CA TYR A 158 16.52 -2.72 -3.46
C TYR A 158 15.23 -2.21 -2.83
N VAL A 159 15.35 -1.68 -1.63
CA VAL A 159 14.26 -1.06 -0.87
C VAL A 159 14.71 0.30 -0.38
N ASP A 160 13.88 1.29 -0.56
CA ASP A 160 14.04 2.63 0.01
C ASP A 160 12.70 3.11 0.55
N GLY A 161 12.69 3.73 1.72
CA GLY A 161 11.45 4.18 2.33
C GLY A 161 11.67 5.25 3.39
N VAL A 162 10.64 6.07 3.54
CA VAL A 162 10.56 7.14 4.54
C VAL A 162 9.26 6.98 5.30
N LEU A 163 9.33 7.11 6.62
CA LEU A 163 8.18 7.25 7.50
C LEU A 163 8.06 8.70 7.95
N MET A 164 6.88 9.25 7.79
CA MET A 164 6.56 10.60 8.20
C MET A 164 5.49 10.58 9.31
N GLN A 165 5.59 11.51 10.25
CA GLN A 165 4.54 11.78 11.21
C GLN A 165 4.19 13.26 11.23
N ASN A 166 2.91 13.59 11.05
CA ASN A 166 2.40 14.96 10.99
C ASN A 166 3.12 15.86 9.97
N GLY A 167 3.64 15.26 8.88
CA GLY A 167 4.34 15.95 7.81
C GLY A 167 5.86 16.10 8.01
N GLU A 168 6.40 15.58 9.11
CA GLU A 168 7.84 15.54 9.37
C GLU A 168 8.38 14.14 9.14
N GLU A 169 9.53 14.02 8.49
CA GLU A 169 10.24 12.77 8.34
C GLU A 169 10.80 12.33 9.69
N VAL A 170 10.51 11.11 10.10
CA VAL A 170 10.90 10.60 11.42
C VAL A 170 11.73 9.32 11.33
N CYS A 171 11.69 8.63 10.20
CA CYS A 171 12.46 7.41 10.01
C CYS A 171 12.73 7.17 8.53
N THR A 172 13.94 6.72 8.21
CA THR A 172 14.35 6.27 6.88
C THR A 172 14.74 4.80 6.91
N LEU A 173 14.43 4.09 5.84
CA LEU A 173 14.84 2.71 5.63
C LEU A 173 15.48 2.62 4.25
N THR A 174 16.70 2.11 4.17
CA THR A 174 17.34 1.73 2.91
C THR A 174 17.86 0.31 3.04
N GLY A 175 17.78 -0.47 1.99
CA GLY A 175 18.29 -1.84 2.07
C GLY A 175 18.46 -2.51 0.73
N THR A 176 19.31 -3.51 0.74
CA THR A 176 19.49 -4.46 -0.37
C THR A 176 19.35 -5.87 0.17
N TYR A 177 18.59 -6.67 -0.52
CA TYR A 177 18.44 -8.09 -0.24
C TYR A 177 18.85 -8.89 -1.46
N ILE A 178 19.60 -9.98 -1.25
CA ILE A 178 19.97 -10.95 -2.28
C ILE A 178 19.33 -12.28 -1.89
N SER A 179 18.54 -12.86 -2.80
CA SER A 179 17.77 -14.08 -2.52
C SER A 179 18.56 -15.38 -2.72
N GLU A 180 19.75 -15.31 -3.31
CA GLU A 180 20.56 -16.51 -3.58
C GLU A 180 21.17 -17.13 -2.31
N GLY A 181 21.26 -18.46 -2.28
CA GLY A 181 21.84 -19.19 -1.15
C GLY A 181 21.01 -19.05 0.13
N ASP A 182 21.67 -18.71 1.23
CA ASP A 182 21.03 -18.46 2.54
C ASP A 182 20.36 -17.08 2.64
N GLY A 183 20.36 -16.34 1.54
CA GLY A 183 19.93 -14.95 1.49
C GLY A 183 20.90 -14.00 2.21
N HIS A 184 21.04 -12.80 1.73
CA HIS A 184 21.86 -11.76 2.35
C HIS A 184 21.10 -10.45 2.42
N LEU A 185 21.04 -9.85 3.61
CA LEU A 185 20.42 -8.56 3.86
C LEU A 185 21.50 -7.55 4.26
N ASP A 186 21.46 -6.37 3.66
CA ASP A 186 22.18 -5.18 4.11
C ASP A 186 21.19 -4.03 4.16
N ALA A 187 20.72 -3.69 5.35
CA ALA A 187 19.72 -2.66 5.57
C ALA A 187 20.16 -1.65 6.62
N SER A 188 19.77 -0.42 6.44
CA SER A 188 19.98 0.69 7.36
C SER A 188 18.67 1.35 7.70
N LEU A 189 18.43 1.54 9.00
CA LEU A 189 17.31 2.29 9.54
C LEU A 189 17.87 3.55 10.21
N GLY A 190 17.45 4.70 9.73
CA GLY A 190 17.75 6.00 10.35
C GLY A 190 16.56 6.48 11.18
N LEU A 191 16.81 6.89 12.41
CA LEU A 191 15.83 7.51 13.30
C LEU A 191 16.19 8.99 13.45
N ASP A 192 15.30 9.88 13.05
CA ASP A 192 15.47 11.33 13.20
C ASP A 192 14.30 11.87 14.01
N HIS A 193 14.57 12.18 15.28
CA HIS A 193 13.56 12.67 16.22
C HIS A 193 12.27 11.83 16.22
N THR A 194 12.42 10.50 16.04
CA THR A 194 11.31 9.56 15.89
C THR A 194 10.51 9.49 17.19
N PRO A 195 9.23 9.86 17.20
CA PRO A 195 8.40 9.73 18.39
C PRO A 195 8.25 8.27 18.81
N LEU A 196 8.76 7.93 19.99
CA LEU A 196 8.69 6.55 20.51
C LEU A 196 7.24 6.08 20.75
N SER A 197 6.29 7.02 20.81
CA SER A 197 4.86 6.71 20.84
C SER A 197 4.38 5.91 19.63
N LEU A 198 5.04 6.02 18.47
CA LEU A 198 4.73 5.21 17.27
C LEU A 198 4.97 3.71 17.51
N VAL A 199 5.89 3.37 18.40
CA VAL A 199 6.22 1.99 18.73
C VAL A 199 5.19 1.37 19.69
N ASN A 200 4.46 2.19 20.45
CA ASN A 200 3.52 1.71 21.47
C ASN A 200 2.39 0.83 20.90
N GLY A 201 1.94 1.09 19.69
CA GLY A 201 0.92 0.26 19.04
C GLY A 201 1.37 -1.18 18.76
N PHE A 202 2.68 -1.42 18.73
CA PHE A 202 3.29 -2.73 18.46
C PHE A 202 3.74 -3.45 19.74
N ILE A 203 3.66 -2.77 20.90
CA ILE A 203 4.05 -3.32 22.19
C ILE A 203 2.78 -3.62 22.97
N PRO A 204 2.63 -4.82 23.57
CA PRO A 204 1.48 -5.12 24.42
C PRO A 204 1.36 -4.11 25.55
N GLU A 205 0.18 -3.49 25.72
CA GLU A 205 -0.09 -2.44 26.71
C GLU A 205 0.30 -2.80 28.16
N GLN A 206 0.34 -4.10 28.46
CA GLN A 206 0.67 -4.61 29.79
C GLN A 206 2.18 -4.59 30.10
N LEU A 207 3.04 -4.33 29.11
CA LEU A 207 4.48 -4.34 29.33
C LEU A 207 4.99 -2.95 29.73
N PHE A 208 4.89 -1.99 28.86
CA PHE A 208 5.32 -0.60 29.12
C PHE A 208 4.88 0.32 27.98
N GLY A 209 4.78 1.62 28.24
CA GLY A 209 4.58 2.66 27.23
C GLY A 209 5.84 3.50 27.05
N LEU A 210 6.27 3.66 25.82
CA LEU A 210 7.40 4.51 25.45
C LEU A 210 6.97 5.96 25.30
N LYS A 211 7.82 6.89 25.75
CA LYS A 211 7.64 8.35 25.60
C LYS A 211 8.96 9.00 25.22
N GLY A 212 8.88 10.15 24.58
CA GLY A 212 10.04 10.89 24.10
C GLY A 212 10.35 10.54 22.63
N TYR A 213 11.59 10.77 22.26
CA TYR A 213 12.07 10.64 20.88
C TYR A 213 13.28 9.73 20.81
N GLY A 214 13.44 9.03 19.70
CA GLY A 214 14.60 8.23 19.36
C GLY A 214 15.38 8.91 18.25
N GLU A 215 16.71 8.90 18.39
CA GLU A 215 17.66 9.36 17.37
C GLU A 215 18.76 8.33 17.21
N GLY A 216 19.27 8.16 16.00
CA GLY A 216 20.37 7.26 15.73
C GLY A 216 20.16 6.42 14.49
N GLY A 217 21.00 5.41 14.32
CA GLY A 217 20.95 4.51 13.20
C GLY A 217 21.10 3.06 13.64
N LEU A 218 20.40 2.17 12.96
CA LEU A 218 20.57 0.74 13.06
C LEU A 218 21.00 0.20 11.71
N THR A 219 21.96 -0.71 11.72
CA THR A 219 22.34 -1.49 10.53
C THR A 219 22.07 -2.95 10.79
N ILE A 220 21.48 -3.62 9.81
CA ILE A 220 21.14 -5.04 9.87
C ILE A 220 21.85 -5.69 8.68
N LYS A 221 22.78 -6.59 8.94
CA LYS A 221 23.57 -7.25 7.90
C LYS A 221 23.63 -8.75 8.11
N GLY A 222 23.84 -9.48 7.02
CA GLY A 222 24.08 -10.91 7.06
C GLY A 222 22.91 -11.75 6.55
N SER A 223 22.94 -13.06 6.84
CA SER A 223 21.86 -13.95 6.39
C SER A 223 20.58 -13.72 7.17
N LEU A 224 19.42 -14.01 6.53
CA LEU A 224 18.12 -13.90 7.21
C LEU A 224 17.99 -14.81 8.44
N THR A 225 18.77 -15.89 8.49
CA THR A 225 18.76 -16.83 9.61
C THR A 225 19.64 -16.38 10.78
N LYS A 226 20.60 -15.48 10.54
CA LYS A 226 21.53 -14.94 11.53
C LYS A 226 21.87 -13.48 11.20
N PRO A 227 20.93 -12.54 11.31
CA PRO A 227 21.22 -11.15 11.09
C PRO A 227 22.11 -10.59 12.21
N GLU A 228 23.07 -9.77 11.83
CA GLU A 228 23.87 -8.95 12.76
C GLU A 228 23.22 -7.56 12.83
N VAL A 229 22.90 -7.11 14.03
CA VAL A 229 22.30 -5.79 14.28
C VAL A 229 23.31 -4.94 15.03
N ASN A 230 23.63 -3.77 14.47
CA ASN A 230 24.53 -2.79 15.04
C ASN A 230 23.85 -1.41 15.06
N GLY A 231 24.05 -0.65 16.16
CA GLY A 231 23.46 0.66 16.34
C GLY A 231 24.13 1.46 17.43
#